data_a2844f1b1b719b7e857d6d8d6c4ba298
#
_entry.id   a2844f1b1b719b7e857d6d8d6c4ba298
#
_cell.length_a   1.000
_cell.length_b   1.000
_cell.length_c   1.000
_cell.angle_alpha   90.00
_cell.angle_beta   90.00
_cell.angle_gamma   90.00
#
_symmetry.space_group_name_H-M   'P 1'
#
loop_
_entity.id
_entity.type
_entity.pdbx_description
1 polymer ?
#
loop_
_entity_poly.entity_id
_entity_poly.type
_entity_poly.pdbx_seq_one_letter_code
_entity_poly.pdbx_strand_id
1 'polypeptide(L)'
;MKLKCIGASGNEVTGSKFLLTTKENKKILIDCGMYQGKGLETDAMNRDLGFVPHEIDFILLSHAHIDHSGLIPYIFKNGFTGKVFCTPATRDLCAIMLPDSGKIQETDTKQFNKKRALQKLPPVEPIYTMQDAAACMGHFISVPYHLNFSITPTFSFEFYDSGHILGGASIYISFVENGKTQTFLYTGDVGRYNKRILPDPCVLPQADYIMCESTYGNRAHESIADAEQALMLVVLDACAKNRGKLIIPSFAIGRTQEIVYALHRLKNAGNLPSIEIFVDSPLAISATGIFRLHAESFNEEMQQFIHANPDPFGFDNLHYVRTIDDSKRLNNYNQPCIIISASGMMEAGRVKHHLANNIDNPRTTILSVGYCSPTTLGAKIMRGDKTVSIFGVNYKVRANLRSIQSYSGHADYNELLRYLGTQNPENVKNVFVIHGEKDARTAFAEQLAGAGFKNVVIPKFKEEFDF
;
A
#
# COMPACT_ATOMS: atom_id res chain seq x y z
N MET A 1 2.03 28.74 -9.45
CA MET A 1 2.49 27.62 -8.56
C MET A 1 3.44 26.73 -9.36
N LYS A 2 4.41 26.10 -8.72
CA LYS A 2 5.36 25.19 -9.38
C LYS A 2 5.20 23.79 -8.77
N LEU A 3 5.17 22.76 -9.64
CA LEU A 3 5.19 21.35 -9.26
C LEU A 3 6.54 20.75 -9.64
N LYS A 4 7.17 20.00 -8.70
CA LYS A 4 8.35 19.18 -8.96
C LYS A 4 8.05 17.72 -8.64
N CYS A 5 8.25 16.82 -9.62
CA CYS A 5 8.02 15.38 -9.49
C CYS A 5 9.30 14.67 -9.03
N ILE A 6 9.43 14.35 -7.74
CA ILE A 6 10.66 13.81 -7.13
C ILE A 6 10.65 12.28 -7.07
N GLY A 7 9.47 11.66 -6.96
CA GLY A 7 9.32 10.20 -6.88
C GLY A 7 8.07 9.71 -7.61
N ALA A 8 7.88 8.40 -7.71
CA ALA A 8 6.83 7.76 -8.50
C ALA A 8 6.69 8.31 -9.93
N SER A 9 7.81 8.74 -10.52
CA SER A 9 7.93 9.38 -11.83
C SER A 9 9.18 8.90 -12.56
N GLY A 10 9.33 9.21 -13.84
CA GLY A 10 10.48 8.73 -14.63
C GLY A 10 10.49 7.21 -14.77
N ASN A 11 11.47 6.51 -14.23
CA ASN A 11 11.57 5.05 -14.21
C ASN A 11 11.12 4.43 -12.88
N GLU A 12 10.62 5.25 -11.95
CA GLU A 12 10.28 4.83 -10.59
C GLU A 12 8.77 4.67 -10.43
N VAL A 13 8.35 3.55 -9.87
CA VAL A 13 6.94 3.28 -9.54
C VAL A 13 6.62 3.76 -8.13
N THR A 14 7.51 3.50 -7.17
CA THR A 14 7.33 3.79 -5.75
C THR A 14 8.06 5.05 -5.32
N GLY A 15 7.93 5.41 -4.04
CA GLY A 15 8.63 6.54 -3.44
C GLY A 15 7.97 7.89 -3.75
N SER A 16 6.64 7.93 -3.74
CA SER A 16 5.81 9.09 -4.06
C SER A 16 6.21 10.32 -3.28
N LYS A 17 6.68 11.35 -3.98
CA LYS A 17 7.10 12.65 -3.45
C LYS A 17 6.90 13.72 -4.51
N PHE A 18 6.00 14.68 -4.24
CA PHE A 18 5.70 15.76 -5.16
C PHE A 18 5.75 17.08 -4.40
N LEU A 19 6.60 18.00 -4.85
CA LEU A 19 6.79 19.28 -4.19
C LEU A 19 6.03 20.37 -4.94
N LEU A 20 5.03 20.95 -4.28
CA LEU A 20 4.37 22.16 -4.73
C LEU A 20 5.04 23.38 -4.08
N THR A 21 5.32 24.41 -4.89
CA THR A 21 5.83 25.69 -4.40
C THR A 21 4.89 26.80 -4.86
N THR A 22 4.28 27.50 -3.91
CA THR A 22 3.41 28.64 -4.20
C THR A 22 4.23 29.87 -4.61
N LYS A 23 3.57 30.90 -5.16
CA LYS A 23 4.24 32.22 -5.43
C LYS A 23 4.74 32.92 -4.17
N GLU A 24 4.10 32.65 -3.03
CA GLU A 24 4.53 33.13 -1.71
C GLU A 24 5.70 32.32 -1.14
N ASN A 25 6.30 31.45 -1.97
CA ASN A 25 7.39 30.54 -1.63
C ASN A 25 7.05 29.53 -0.52
N LYS A 26 5.76 29.20 -0.33
CA LYS A 26 5.34 28.10 0.54
C LYS A 26 5.62 26.77 -0.15
N LYS A 27 6.31 25.85 0.55
CA LYS A 27 6.70 24.54 0.07
C LYS A 27 5.84 23.46 0.71
N ILE A 28 5.01 22.83 -0.11
CA ILE A 28 4.06 21.79 0.28
C ILE A 28 4.53 20.46 -0.33
N LEU A 29 4.79 19.49 0.50
CA LEU A 29 5.11 18.14 0.02
C LEU A 29 3.83 17.29 0.00
N ILE A 30 3.50 16.75 -1.16
CA ILE A 30 2.45 15.73 -1.30
C ILE A 30 3.14 14.38 -1.23
N ASP A 31 2.80 13.59 -0.22
CA ASP A 31 3.43 12.32 0.15
C ASP A 31 4.94 12.43 0.42
N CYS A 32 5.49 11.46 1.14
CA CYS A 32 6.92 11.34 1.42
C CYS A 32 7.31 9.87 1.54
N GLY A 33 7.25 9.17 0.41
CA GLY A 33 7.36 7.73 0.33
C GLY A 33 8.78 7.19 0.15
N MET A 34 8.97 5.94 0.55
CA MET A 34 10.20 5.18 0.31
C MET A 34 10.17 4.52 -1.07
N TYR A 35 11.29 4.55 -1.76
CA TYR A 35 11.54 3.65 -2.89
C TYR A 35 11.66 2.21 -2.40
N GLN A 36 11.19 1.27 -3.20
CA GLN A 36 11.21 -0.17 -2.92
C GLN A 36 11.71 -0.96 -4.13
N GLY A 37 12.26 -2.16 -3.89
CA GLY A 37 12.51 -3.15 -4.94
C GLY A 37 13.79 -2.97 -5.78
N LYS A 38 14.65 -1.98 -5.49
CA LYS A 38 15.92 -1.74 -6.23
C LYS A 38 17.17 -2.36 -5.57
N GLY A 39 16.98 -3.23 -4.59
CA GLY A 39 18.10 -3.87 -3.90
C GLY A 39 19.04 -2.87 -3.22
N LEU A 40 20.34 -2.93 -3.53
CA LEU A 40 21.35 -2.06 -2.91
C LEU A 40 21.20 -0.56 -3.27
N GLU A 41 20.59 -0.22 -4.40
CA GLU A 41 20.36 1.16 -4.81
C GLU A 41 19.26 1.83 -3.98
N THR A 42 18.32 1.04 -3.43
CA THR A 42 17.19 1.53 -2.66
C THR A 42 17.60 2.43 -1.50
N ASP A 43 18.65 2.08 -0.77
CA ASP A 43 19.14 2.87 0.38
C ASP A 43 19.66 4.26 -0.07
N ALA A 44 20.45 4.31 -1.12
CA ALA A 44 20.97 5.57 -1.66
C ALA A 44 19.85 6.47 -2.19
N MET A 45 18.85 5.89 -2.89
CA MET A 45 17.69 6.62 -3.39
C MET A 45 16.83 7.18 -2.26
N ASN A 46 16.66 6.44 -1.17
CA ASN A 46 15.89 6.88 -0.02
C ASN A 46 16.58 7.96 0.80
N ARG A 47 17.91 8.05 0.74
CA ARG A 47 18.68 9.13 1.39
C ARG A 47 18.75 10.40 0.54
N ASP A 48 18.57 10.33 -0.78
CA ASP A 48 18.43 11.50 -1.67
C ASP A 48 16.95 11.95 -1.71
N LEU A 49 16.63 12.90 -0.84
CA LEU A 49 15.26 13.43 -0.76
C LEU A 49 14.86 14.29 -1.97
N GLY A 50 15.84 14.89 -2.68
CA GLY A 50 15.59 15.81 -3.80
C GLY A 50 15.06 17.19 -3.39
N PHE A 51 14.98 17.47 -2.06
CA PHE A 51 14.61 18.73 -1.43
C PHE A 51 15.30 18.87 -0.06
N VAL A 52 15.23 20.07 0.52
CA VAL A 52 15.80 20.35 1.83
C VAL A 52 14.69 20.26 2.89
N PRO A 53 14.78 19.34 3.89
CA PRO A 53 13.68 19.09 4.84
C PRO A 53 13.19 20.32 5.61
N HIS A 54 14.09 21.17 6.11
CA HIS A 54 13.72 22.33 6.91
C HIS A 54 13.05 23.48 6.09
N GLU A 55 13.05 23.36 4.75
CA GLU A 55 12.36 24.32 3.89
C GLU A 55 10.91 23.91 3.60
N ILE A 56 10.49 22.69 3.97
CA ILE A 56 9.13 22.23 3.77
C ILE A 56 8.23 22.81 4.87
N ASP A 57 7.17 23.51 4.47
CA ASP A 57 6.22 24.11 5.41
C ASP A 57 5.28 23.05 6.00
N PHE A 58 4.73 22.14 5.16
CA PHE A 58 3.86 21.04 5.60
C PHE A 58 3.77 19.92 4.56
N ILE A 59 3.23 18.79 5.01
CA ILE A 59 2.99 17.60 4.17
C ILE A 59 1.50 17.33 4.10
N LEU A 60 1.00 17.01 2.91
CA LEU A 60 -0.31 16.41 2.69
C LEU A 60 -0.09 14.93 2.37
N LEU A 61 -0.54 14.04 3.24
CA LEU A 61 -0.35 12.60 3.09
C LEU A 61 -1.65 11.95 2.63
N SER A 62 -1.59 11.29 1.48
CA SER A 62 -2.72 10.60 0.87
C SER A 62 -3.13 9.35 1.63
N HIS A 63 -2.19 8.49 1.98
CA HIS A 63 -2.46 7.26 2.70
C HIS A 63 -1.20 6.67 3.36
N ALA A 64 -1.40 5.59 4.14
CA ALA A 64 -0.37 5.10 5.04
C ALA A 64 0.70 4.21 4.38
N HIS A 65 0.55 3.69 3.15
CA HIS A 65 1.55 2.80 2.57
C HIS A 65 2.96 3.39 2.58
N ILE A 66 3.97 2.52 2.72
CA ILE A 66 5.39 2.91 2.90
C ILE A 66 5.94 3.71 1.72
N ASP A 67 5.49 3.45 0.52
CA ASP A 67 5.87 4.20 -0.69
C ASP A 67 5.18 5.57 -0.81
N HIS A 68 4.33 5.94 0.17
CA HIS A 68 3.72 7.27 0.32
C HIS A 68 4.09 7.96 1.64
N SER A 69 4.32 7.22 2.72
CA SER A 69 4.57 7.75 4.06
C SER A 69 5.97 7.46 4.62
N GLY A 70 6.67 6.49 4.03
CA GLY A 70 7.80 5.81 4.67
C GLY A 70 9.03 6.66 4.97
N LEU A 71 9.22 7.83 4.33
CA LEU A 71 10.33 8.74 4.62
C LEU A 71 9.95 9.89 5.56
N ILE A 72 8.71 9.98 6.03
CA ILE A 72 8.30 11.02 6.99
C ILE A 72 9.19 11.03 8.24
N PRO A 73 9.51 9.88 8.90
CA PRO A 73 10.41 9.89 10.04
C PRO A 73 11.82 10.39 9.68
N TYR A 74 12.30 10.07 8.48
CA TYR A 74 13.63 10.48 8.02
C TYR A 74 13.73 11.99 7.81
N ILE A 75 12.72 12.63 7.24
CA ILE A 75 12.75 14.09 7.07
C ILE A 75 12.64 14.82 8.40
N PHE A 76 11.89 14.28 9.40
CA PHE A 76 11.90 14.81 10.77
C PHE A 76 13.27 14.72 11.41
N LYS A 77 13.93 13.57 11.31
CA LYS A 77 15.31 13.38 11.77
C LYS A 77 16.28 14.39 11.13
N ASN A 78 15.98 14.85 9.91
CA ASN A 78 16.80 15.79 9.14
C ASN A 78 16.28 17.24 9.15
N GLY A 79 15.48 17.63 10.15
CA GLY A 79 15.15 19.03 10.44
C GLY A 79 13.82 19.55 9.90
N PHE A 80 12.93 18.69 9.38
CA PHE A 80 11.55 19.11 9.14
C PHE A 80 10.82 19.32 10.47
N THR A 81 10.17 20.47 10.63
CA THR A 81 9.45 20.85 11.86
C THR A 81 7.97 21.14 11.61
N GLY A 82 7.54 21.04 10.36
CA GLY A 82 6.15 21.32 9.96
C GLY A 82 5.14 20.29 10.44
N LYS A 83 3.95 20.33 9.87
CA LYS A 83 2.85 19.39 10.17
C LYS A 83 2.59 18.46 9.00
N VAL A 84 2.11 17.26 9.33
CA VAL A 84 1.63 16.26 8.38
C VAL A 84 0.12 16.16 8.51
N PHE A 85 -0.60 16.58 7.47
CA PHE A 85 -2.06 16.46 7.42
C PHE A 85 -2.44 15.17 6.70
N CYS A 86 -3.32 14.39 7.31
CA CYS A 86 -3.85 13.14 6.75
C CYS A 86 -5.22 12.83 7.35
N THR A 87 -5.90 11.80 6.87
CA THR A 87 -7.15 11.35 7.49
C THR A 87 -6.89 10.69 8.85
N PRO A 88 -7.92 10.59 9.74
CA PRO A 88 -7.76 9.95 11.06
C PRO A 88 -7.22 8.51 10.96
N ALA A 89 -7.80 7.70 10.09
CA ALA A 89 -7.38 6.30 9.92
C ALA A 89 -5.96 6.18 9.33
N THR A 90 -5.58 7.05 8.40
CA THR A 90 -4.19 7.11 7.88
C THR A 90 -3.19 7.43 9.00
N ARG A 91 -3.52 8.39 9.88
CA ARG A 91 -2.68 8.70 11.05
C ARG A 91 -2.49 7.49 11.95
N ASP A 92 -3.57 6.78 12.29
CA ASP A 92 -3.51 5.64 13.18
C ASP A 92 -2.77 4.44 12.56
N LEU A 93 -2.92 4.23 11.24
CA LEU A 93 -2.13 3.24 10.51
C LEU A 93 -0.64 3.61 10.46
N CYS A 94 -0.29 4.88 10.23
CA CYS A 94 1.09 5.36 10.29
C CYS A 94 1.72 5.14 11.68
N ALA A 95 0.93 5.30 12.76
CA ALA A 95 1.41 5.12 14.14
C ALA A 95 1.88 3.68 14.45
N ILE A 96 1.42 2.70 13.71
CA ILE A 96 1.90 1.31 13.84
C ILE A 96 2.90 0.93 12.75
N MET A 97 2.72 1.43 11.54
CA MET A 97 3.50 0.99 10.38
C MET A 97 4.88 1.64 10.31
N LEU A 98 4.99 2.95 10.59
CA LEU A 98 6.28 3.64 10.56
C LEU A 98 7.25 3.10 11.62
N PRO A 99 6.84 2.86 12.89
CA PRO A 99 7.71 2.19 13.87
C PRO A 99 8.08 0.76 13.48
N ASP A 100 7.17 -0.03 12.89
CA ASP A 100 7.47 -1.39 12.40
C ASP A 100 8.54 -1.34 11.28
N SER A 101 8.40 -0.41 10.34
CA SER A 101 9.39 -0.15 9.30
C SER A 101 10.76 0.24 9.89
N GLY A 102 10.79 1.15 10.88
CA GLY A 102 12.02 1.51 11.59
C GLY A 102 12.70 0.29 12.23
N LYS A 103 11.93 -0.56 12.93
CA LYS A 103 12.43 -1.80 13.54
C LYS A 103 13.00 -2.78 12.51
N ILE A 104 12.37 -2.92 11.35
CA ILE A 104 12.89 -3.74 10.25
C ILE A 104 14.23 -3.19 9.79
N GLN A 105 14.32 -1.87 9.53
CA GLN A 105 15.56 -1.22 9.11
C GLN A 105 16.69 -1.37 10.13
N GLU A 106 16.42 -1.21 11.43
CA GLU A 106 17.42 -1.44 12.49
C GLU A 106 17.92 -2.88 12.48
N THR A 107 17.02 -3.85 12.29
CA THR A 107 17.37 -5.28 12.25
C THR A 107 18.23 -5.60 11.02
N ASP A 108 17.83 -5.12 9.85
CA ASP A 108 18.55 -5.34 8.58
C ASP A 108 19.92 -4.65 8.60
N THR A 109 19.99 -3.42 9.10
CA THR A 109 21.24 -2.67 9.28
C THR A 109 22.19 -3.39 10.23
N LYS A 110 21.70 -3.95 11.34
CA LYS A 110 22.51 -4.74 12.27
C LYS A 110 23.09 -5.98 11.59
N GLN A 111 22.32 -6.68 10.78
CA GLN A 111 22.80 -7.84 10.01
C GLN A 111 23.82 -7.42 8.94
N PHE A 112 23.55 -6.33 8.24
CA PHE A 112 24.45 -5.77 7.24
C PHE A 112 25.78 -5.34 7.85
N ASN A 113 25.75 -4.68 9.00
CA ASN A 113 26.96 -4.25 9.72
C ASN A 113 27.83 -5.41 10.21
N LYS A 114 27.24 -6.57 10.56
CA LYS A 114 28.03 -7.79 10.84
C LYS A 114 28.85 -8.23 9.63
N LYS A 115 28.28 -8.17 8.42
CA LYS A 115 29.00 -8.49 7.17
C LYS A 115 30.09 -7.45 6.85
N ARG A 116 29.78 -6.15 7.05
CA ARG A 116 30.74 -5.05 6.86
C ARG A 116 31.94 -5.17 7.80
N ALA A 117 31.72 -5.54 9.06
CA ALA A 117 32.80 -5.76 10.03
C ALA A 117 33.78 -6.85 9.60
N LEU A 118 33.29 -7.95 9.00
CA LEU A 118 34.13 -9.00 8.41
C LEU A 118 35.00 -8.47 7.25
N GLN A 119 34.53 -7.45 6.55
CA GLN A 119 35.22 -6.78 5.44
C GLN A 119 36.06 -5.56 5.91
N LYS A 120 36.12 -5.30 7.23
CA LYS A 120 36.78 -4.13 7.83
C LYS A 120 36.25 -2.79 7.32
N LEU A 121 34.98 -2.74 6.93
CA LEU A 121 34.27 -1.52 6.50
C LEU A 121 33.58 -0.85 7.69
N PRO A 122 33.46 0.49 7.72
CA PRO A 122 32.79 1.21 8.79
C PRO A 122 31.28 0.84 8.83
N PRO A 123 30.65 0.84 10.01
CA PRO A 123 29.22 0.58 10.12
C PRO A 123 28.42 1.70 9.43
N VAL A 124 27.19 1.35 9.00
CA VAL A 124 26.18 2.29 8.50
C VAL A 124 25.03 2.38 9.49
N GLU A 125 24.27 3.48 9.42
CA GLU A 125 23.08 3.68 10.23
C GLU A 125 21.82 3.38 9.42
N PRO A 126 20.71 2.93 10.09
CA PRO A 126 19.41 2.85 9.45
C PRO A 126 18.97 4.24 8.97
N ILE A 127 18.10 4.30 7.97
CA ILE A 127 17.53 5.57 7.49
C ILE A 127 16.87 6.29 8.67
N TYR A 128 16.04 5.56 9.44
CA TYR A 128 15.49 5.99 10.72
C TYR A 128 15.27 4.78 11.64
N THR A 129 15.12 5.06 12.92
CA THR A 129 14.85 4.06 13.96
C THR A 129 13.34 3.98 14.30
N MET A 130 12.95 2.93 15.01
CA MET A 130 11.60 2.84 15.58
C MET A 130 11.27 4.06 16.47
N GLN A 131 12.26 4.57 17.21
CA GLN A 131 12.09 5.74 18.08
C GLN A 131 11.88 7.03 17.28
N ASP A 132 12.63 7.24 16.19
CA ASP A 132 12.44 8.38 15.26
C ASP A 132 11.02 8.38 14.71
N ALA A 133 10.52 7.20 14.29
CA ALA A 133 9.18 7.03 13.75
C ALA A 133 8.08 7.31 14.81
N ALA A 134 8.26 6.84 16.05
CA ALA A 134 7.32 7.14 17.12
C ALA A 134 7.30 8.63 17.47
N ALA A 135 8.46 9.29 17.48
CA ALA A 135 8.57 10.70 17.79
C ALA A 135 7.89 11.60 16.74
N CYS A 136 7.98 11.26 15.44
CA CYS A 136 7.39 12.07 14.37
C CYS A 136 5.84 12.13 14.45
N MET A 137 5.18 11.15 15.09
CA MET A 137 3.72 11.09 15.20
C MET A 137 3.09 12.29 15.91
N GLY A 138 3.84 13.00 16.76
CA GLY A 138 3.40 14.26 17.39
C GLY A 138 3.16 15.42 16.42
N HIS A 139 3.58 15.29 15.17
CA HIS A 139 3.40 16.28 14.12
C HIS A 139 2.23 15.98 13.18
N PHE A 140 1.59 14.81 13.30
CA PHE A 140 0.44 14.43 12.49
C PHE A 140 -0.83 15.13 12.99
N ILE A 141 -1.57 15.74 12.07
CA ILE A 141 -2.87 16.36 12.28
C ILE A 141 -3.90 15.61 11.43
N SER A 142 -4.95 15.13 12.09
CA SER A 142 -6.06 14.46 11.42
C SER A 142 -7.07 15.46 10.88
N VAL A 143 -7.41 15.32 9.60
CA VAL A 143 -8.47 16.09 8.93
C VAL A 143 -9.45 15.09 8.32
N PRO A 144 -10.74 15.11 8.69
CA PRO A 144 -11.72 14.19 8.13
C PRO A 144 -11.97 14.45 6.65
N TYR A 145 -12.54 13.46 5.95
CA TYR A 145 -13.01 13.65 4.59
C TYR A 145 -14.04 14.79 4.48
N HIS A 146 -14.10 15.43 3.33
CA HIS A 146 -15.05 16.48 2.98
C HIS A 146 -15.02 17.73 3.90
N LEU A 147 -13.90 17.92 4.59
CA LEU A 147 -13.64 19.17 5.32
C LEU A 147 -12.64 20.03 4.56
N ASN A 148 -13.10 21.18 4.06
CA ASN A 148 -12.20 22.17 3.47
C ASN A 148 -11.34 22.79 4.59
N PHE A 149 -10.04 22.48 4.59
CA PHE A 149 -9.08 22.94 5.59
C PHE A 149 -8.19 24.03 5.00
N SER A 150 -8.37 25.27 5.48
CA SER A 150 -7.56 26.41 5.06
C SER A 150 -6.29 26.51 5.89
N ILE A 151 -5.12 26.44 5.22
CA ILE A 151 -3.82 26.66 5.85
C ILE A 151 -3.46 28.16 5.82
N THR A 152 -3.76 28.81 4.70
CA THR A 152 -3.63 30.26 4.52
C THR A 152 -4.89 30.80 3.82
N PRO A 153 -5.10 32.12 3.77
CA PRO A 153 -6.21 32.66 2.99
C PRO A 153 -6.18 32.32 1.48
N THR A 154 -5.02 31.95 0.97
CA THR A 154 -4.78 31.65 -0.46
C THR A 154 -4.56 30.17 -0.74
N PHE A 155 -4.59 29.31 0.29
CA PHE A 155 -4.33 27.87 0.13
C PHE A 155 -5.20 27.04 1.08
N SER A 156 -6.01 26.14 0.52
CA SER A 156 -6.79 25.16 1.26
C SER A 156 -6.73 23.80 0.59
N PHE A 157 -7.09 22.76 1.34
CA PHE A 157 -7.20 21.41 0.81
C PHE A 157 -8.39 20.67 1.41
N GLU A 158 -8.79 19.58 0.75
CA GLU A 158 -9.86 18.68 1.17
C GLU A 158 -9.49 17.25 0.80
N PHE A 159 -9.77 16.30 1.69
CA PHE A 159 -9.59 14.88 1.45
C PHE A 159 -10.89 14.24 0.95
N TYR A 160 -10.77 13.39 -0.08
CA TYR A 160 -11.84 12.58 -0.64
C TYR A 160 -11.45 11.11 -0.54
N ASP A 161 -12.36 10.22 -0.13
CA ASP A 161 -12.06 8.80 -0.02
C ASP A 161 -11.68 8.23 -1.40
N SER A 162 -10.48 7.70 -1.50
CA SER A 162 -9.96 7.08 -2.73
C SER A 162 -10.35 5.60 -2.85
N GLY A 163 -11.00 5.02 -1.85
CA GLY A 163 -11.38 3.60 -1.81
C GLY A 163 -10.20 2.63 -1.78
N HIS A 164 -8.95 3.09 -1.71
CA HIS A 164 -7.75 2.26 -1.84
C HIS A 164 -7.49 1.39 -0.62
N ILE A 165 -7.21 2.01 0.51
CA ILE A 165 -7.07 1.38 1.83
C ILE A 165 -7.82 2.22 2.87
N LEU A 166 -8.00 1.67 4.06
CA LEU A 166 -8.60 2.40 5.18
C LEU A 166 -7.89 3.75 5.37
N GLY A 167 -8.65 4.84 5.32
CA GLY A 167 -8.13 6.20 5.42
C GLY A 167 -7.49 6.76 4.14
N GLY A 168 -7.40 5.98 3.05
CA GLY A 168 -6.84 6.42 1.78
C GLY A 168 -7.60 7.59 1.17
N ALA A 169 -6.87 8.61 0.69
CA ALA A 169 -7.49 9.84 0.23
C ALA A 169 -6.90 10.35 -1.09
N SER A 170 -7.78 10.84 -1.95
CA SER A 170 -7.43 11.83 -2.95
C SER A 170 -7.40 13.20 -2.33
N ILE A 171 -6.48 14.05 -2.76
CA ILE A 171 -6.25 15.38 -2.18
C ILE A 171 -6.65 16.43 -3.20
N TYR A 172 -7.71 17.19 -2.87
CA TYR A 172 -8.15 18.32 -3.68
C TYR A 172 -7.61 19.61 -3.06
N ILE A 173 -6.81 20.34 -3.81
CA ILE A 173 -6.13 21.55 -3.37
C ILE A 173 -6.71 22.74 -4.12
N SER A 174 -7.07 23.80 -3.38
CA SER A 174 -7.45 25.10 -3.94
C SER A 174 -6.39 26.14 -3.58
N PHE A 175 -5.94 26.89 -4.57
CA PHE A 175 -4.94 27.95 -4.36
C PHE A 175 -5.25 29.17 -5.21
N VAL A 176 -4.89 30.36 -4.70
CA VAL A 176 -5.11 31.63 -5.42
C VAL A 176 -3.84 32.01 -6.15
N GLU A 177 -3.94 32.23 -7.46
CA GLU A 177 -2.85 32.68 -8.29
C GLU A 177 -3.32 33.80 -9.27
N ASN A 178 -2.61 34.94 -9.28
CA ASN A 178 -2.99 36.11 -10.07
C ASN A 178 -4.45 36.56 -9.83
N GLY A 179 -4.93 36.47 -8.57
CA GLY A 179 -6.29 36.82 -8.19
C GLY A 179 -7.38 35.85 -8.65
N LYS A 180 -7.00 34.68 -9.19
CA LYS A 180 -7.92 33.61 -9.62
C LYS A 180 -7.68 32.36 -8.77
N THR A 181 -8.75 31.74 -8.31
CA THR A 181 -8.68 30.41 -7.69
C THR A 181 -8.41 29.38 -8.78
N GLN A 182 -7.42 28.54 -8.56
CA GLN A 182 -7.10 27.36 -9.36
C GLN A 182 -7.13 26.12 -8.45
N THR A 183 -7.29 24.96 -9.07
CA THR A 183 -7.47 23.72 -8.35
C THR A 183 -6.51 22.63 -8.87
N PHE A 184 -5.97 21.84 -7.95
CA PHE A 184 -5.09 20.72 -8.22
C PHE A 184 -5.60 19.49 -7.50
N LEU A 185 -5.81 18.41 -8.23
CA LEU A 185 -6.25 17.12 -7.72
C LEU A 185 -5.09 16.13 -7.79
N TYR A 186 -4.71 15.57 -6.65
CA TYR A 186 -3.86 14.39 -6.55
C TYR A 186 -4.70 13.20 -6.16
N THR A 187 -4.76 12.16 -6.99
CA THR A 187 -5.63 11.00 -6.73
C THR A 187 -5.15 10.17 -5.54
N GLY A 188 -3.86 10.27 -5.15
CA GLY A 188 -3.24 9.21 -4.39
C GLY A 188 -3.35 7.89 -5.16
N ASP A 189 -3.35 6.77 -4.45
CA ASP A 189 -3.71 5.48 -5.00
C ASP A 189 -5.23 5.31 -4.97
N VAL A 190 -5.79 4.82 -6.07
CA VAL A 190 -7.24 4.67 -6.23
C VAL A 190 -7.63 3.22 -6.04
N GLY A 191 -8.64 2.99 -5.23
CA GLY A 191 -9.19 1.66 -4.96
C GLY A 191 -10.06 1.14 -6.09
N ARG A 192 -10.32 -0.16 -6.05
CA ARG A 192 -11.28 -0.80 -6.93
C ARG A 192 -12.72 -0.49 -6.50
N TYR A 193 -13.62 -0.53 -7.43
CA TYR A 193 -15.07 -0.47 -7.17
C TYR A 193 -15.60 -1.80 -6.66
N ASN A 194 -16.72 -1.75 -5.92
CA ASN A 194 -17.42 -2.91 -5.34
C ASN A 194 -16.56 -3.74 -4.37
N LYS A 195 -15.67 -3.10 -3.62
CA LYS A 195 -14.92 -3.76 -2.53
C LYS A 195 -15.87 -4.19 -1.41
N ARG A 196 -15.47 -5.20 -0.66
CA ARG A 196 -16.29 -5.81 0.39
C ARG A 196 -16.22 -5.10 1.75
N ILE A 197 -15.20 -4.27 1.99
CA ILE A 197 -15.00 -3.60 3.28
C ILE A 197 -15.15 -2.08 3.14
N LEU A 198 -14.44 -1.50 2.17
CA LEU A 198 -14.36 -0.05 1.98
C LEU A 198 -15.36 0.44 0.93
N PRO A 199 -15.79 1.69 1.02
CA PRO A 199 -16.60 2.33 -0.02
C PRO A 199 -15.91 2.37 -1.38
N ASP A 200 -16.70 2.57 -2.41
CA ASP A 200 -16.19 2.93 -3.74
C ASP A 200 -15.48 4.29 -3.68
N PRO A 201 -14.50 4.55 -4.57
CA PRO A 201 -13.89 5.86 -4.69
C PRO A 201 -14.92 6.97 -4.87
N CYS A 202 -14.78 8.08 -4.11
CA CYS A 202 -15.71 9.20 -4.14
C CYS A 202 -15.74 9.92 -5.48
N VAL A 203 -16.89 10.55 -5.79
CA VAL A 203 -16.99 11.54 -6.88
C VAL A 203 -16.15 12.77 -6.52
N LEU A 204 -15.29 13.20 -7.43
CA LEU A 204 -14.37 14.32 -7.24
C LEU A 204 -14.93 15.61 -7.82
N PRO A 205 -14.68 16.78 -7.20
CA PRO A 205 -14.97 18.06 -7.80
C PRO A 205 -14.10 18.32 -9.03
N GLN A 206 -14.59 19.20 -9.95
CA GLN A 206 -13.83 19.59 -11.13
C GLN A 206 -12.49 20.23 -10.75
N ALA A 207 -11.41 19.79 -11.38
CA ALA A 207 -10.08 20.32 -11.17
C ALA A 207 -9.46 20.93 -12.45
N ASP A 208 -8.61 21.95 -12.28
CA ASP A 208 -7.81 22.53 -13.37
C ASP A 208 -6.62 21.62 -13.73
N TYR A 209 -6.00 21.02 -12.74
CA TYR A 209 -4.83 20.14 -12.88
C TYR A 209 -5.08 18.83 -12.14
N ILE A 210 -4.70 17.73 -12.76
CA ILE A 210 -4.89 16.39 -12.20
C ILE A 210 -3.55 15.66 -12.20
N MET A 211 -3.23 15.01 -11.08
CA MET A 211 -2.13 14.06 -10.99
C MET A 211 -2.72 12.71 -10.59
N CYS A 212 -2.61 11.71 -11.47
CA CYS A 212 -3.28 10.43 -11.35
C CYS A 212 -2.29 9.25 -11.36
N GLU A 213 -2.53 8.28 -10.46
CA GLU A 213 -1.86 6.97 -10.51
C GLU A 213 -2.17 6.21 -11.79
N SER A 214 -1.35 5.20 -12.08
CA SER A 214 -1.50 4.34 -13.26
C SER A 214 -0.93 2.94 -13.07
N THR A 215 -0.99 2.42 -11.84
CA THR A 215 -0.41 1.11 -11.47
C THR A 215 -0.88 -0.01 -12.41
N TYR A 216 -2.14 -0.01 -12.76
CA TYR A 216 -2.74 -0.96 -13.71
C TYR A 216 -3.30 -0.26 -14.96
N GLY A 217 -2.65 0.78 -15.42
CA GLY A 217 -3.06 1.56 -16.58
C GLY A 217 -3.09 0.82 -17.93
N ASN A 218 -2.53 -0.39 -18.00
CA ASN A 218 -2.44 -1.20 -19.23
C ASN A 218 -3.23 -2.51 -19.18
N ARG A 219 -4.00 -2.78 -18.12
CA ARG A 219 -4.75 -4.05 -18.00
C ARG A 219 -6.02 -3.89 -17.18
N ALA A 220 -7.00 -4.75 -17.46
CA ALA A 220 -8.21 -4.90 -16.66
C ALA A 220 -8.04 -5.99 -15.60
N HIS A 221 -8.82 -5.93 -14.55
CA HIS A 221 -8.90 -6.93 -13.51
C HIS A 221 -10.08 -7.90 -13.72
N GLU A 222 -9.93 -9.08 -13.12
CA GLU A 222 -11.07 -10.02 -12.94
C GLU A 222 -12.08 -9.42 -11.94
N SER A 223 -13.34 -9.89 -12.03
CA SER A 223 -14.40 -9.46 -11.13
C SER A 223 -14.08 -9.78 -9.66
N ILE A 224 -14.36 -8.84 -8.75
CA ILE A 224 -14.27 -9.07 -7.30
C ILE A 224 -15.31 -10.08 -6.84
N ALA A 225 -16.48 -10.16 -7.50
CA ALA A 225 -17.52 -11.11 -7.14
C ALA A 225 -17.04 -12.57 -7.18
N ASP A 226 -16.11 -12.89 -8.07
CA ASP A 226 -15.57 -14.24 -8.23
C ASP A 226 -14.45 -14.57 -7.22
N ALA A 227 -13.89 -13.56 -6.54
CA ALA A 227 -12.75 -13.73 -5.64
C ALA A 227 -13.02 -14.65 -4.45
N GLU A 228 -14.21 -14.55 -3.83
CA GLU A 228 -14.60 -15.41 -2.70
C GLU A 228 -14.79 -16.86 -3.14
N GLN A 229 -15.43 -17.09 -4.29
CA GLN A 229 -15.59 -18.42 -4.85
C GLN A 229 -14.23 -19.03 -5.21
N ALA A 230 -13.34 -18.26 -5.83
CA ALA A 230 -11.98 -18.71 -6.12
C ALA A 230 -11.20 -19.04 -4.84
N LEU A 231 -11.31 -18.22 -3.79
CA LEU A 231 -10.71 -18.50 -2.49
C LEU A 231 -11.25 -19.79 -1.88
N MET A 232 -12.59 -19.99 -1.88
CA MET A 232 -13.23 -21.21 -1.41
C MET A 232 -12.68 -22.44 -2.12
N LEU A 233 -12.60 -22.42 -3.46
CA LEU A 233 -12.09 -23.55 -4.25
C LEU A 233 -10.64 -23.88 -3.89
N VAL A 234 -9.78 -22.87 -3.70
CA VAL A 234 -8.39 -23.07 -3.29
C VAL A 234 -8.32 -23.66 -1.88
N VAL A 235 -9.14 -23.18 -0.94
CA VAL A 235 -9.20 -23.73 0.43
C VAL A 235 -9.62 -25.20 0.41
N LEU A 236 -10.67 -25.55 -0.34
CA LEU A 236 -11.14 -26.93 -0.47
C LEU A 236 -10.08 -27.83 -1.09
N ASP A 237 -9.43 -27.41 -2.17
CA ASP A 237 -8.35 -28.17 -2.81
C ASP A 237 -7.15 -28.35 -1.86
N ALA A 238 -6.65 -27.29 -1.24
CA ALA A 238 -5.48 -27.32 -0.41
C ALA A 238 -5.68 -28.07 0.93
N CYS A 239 -6.77 -27.75 1.64
CA CYS A 239 -6.96 -28.18 3.01
C CYS A 239 -7.85 -29.41 3.14
N ALA A 240 -8.94 -29.52 2.38
CA ALA A 240 -9.85 -30.66 2.47
C ALA A 240 -9.38 -31.84 1.62
N LYS A 241 -9.05 -31.62 0.35
CA LYS A 241 -8.65 -32.66 -0.60
C LYS A 241 -7.19 -33.10 -0.40
N ASN A 242 -6.23 -32.15 -0.47
CA ASN A 242 -4.81 -32.44 -0.36
C ASN A 242 -4.35 -32.59 1.10
N ARG A 243 -5.20 -32.26 2.09
CA ARG A 243 -4.91 -32.31 3.52
C ARG A 243 -3.59 -31.64 3.89
N GLY A 244 -3.33 -30.49 3.23
CA GLY A 244 -2.10 -29.72 3.36
C GLY A 244 -2.28 -28.38 4.04
N LYS A 245 -1.21 -27.60 4.07
CA LYS A 245 -1.23 -26.20 4.54
C LYS A 245 -1.48 -25.28 3.35
N LEU A 246 -2.34 -24.28 3.55
CA LEU A 246 -2.50 -23.16 2.63
C LEU A 246 -1.77 -21.93 3.22
N ILE A 247 -0.70 -21.50 2.55
CA ILE A 247 0.05 -20.29 2.94
C ILE A 247 -0.40 -19.16 2.02
N ILE A 248 -0.87 -18.06 2.62
CA ILE A 248 -1.33 -16.87 1.92
C ILE A 248 -0.41 -15.70 2.30
N PRO A 249 0.62 -15.41 1.49
CA PRO A 249 1.39 -14.18 1.62
C PRO A 249 0.48 -12.99 1.40
N SER A 250 0.44 -12.06 2.36
CA SER A 250 -0.51 -10.96 2.35
C SER A 250 0.12 -9.68 2.88
N PHE A 251 -0.27 -8.51 2.32
CA PHE A 251 0.06 -7.24 2.94
C PHE A 251 -0.64 -7.14 4.29
N ALA A 252 0.07 -6.58 5.26
CA ALA A 252 -0.42 -6.48 6.64
C ALA A 252 -1.64 -5.55 6.77
N ILE A 253 -1.72 -4.55 5.92
CA ILE A 253 -2.79 -3.54 5.89
C ILE A 253 -3.64 -3.74 4.64
N GLY A 254 -4.95 -3.75 4.81
CA GLY A 254 -5.96 -3.92 3.78
C GLY A 254 -6.16 -5.38 3.38
N ARG A 255 -5.18 -5.99 2.71
CA ARG A 255 -5.31 -7.34 2.12
C ARG A 255 -5.56 -8.44 3.15
N THR A 256 -4.85 -8.42 4.28
CA THR A 256 -5.08 -9.41 5.35
C THR A 256 -6.51 -9.32 5.87
N GLN A 257 -7.04 -8.11 6.07
CA GLN A 257 -8.39 -7.88 6.55
C GLN A 257 -9.43 -8.35 5.52
N GLU A 258 -9.21 -8.09 4.24
CA GLU A 258 -10.10 -8.57 3.15
C GLU A 258 -10.16 -10.11 3.09
N ILE A 259 -9.02 -10.80 3.21
CA ILE A 259 -8.99 -12.27 3.22
C ILE A 259 -9.68 -12.84 4.46
N VAL A 260 -9.41 -12.27 5.65
CA VAL A 260 -10.06 -12.69 6.90
C VAL A 260 -11.57 -12.51 6.82
N TYR A 261 -12.04 -11.37 6.31
CA TYR A 261 -13.46 -11.10 6.12
C TYR A 261 -14.10 -12.04 5.10
N ALA A 262 -13.45 -12.32 3.98
CA ALA A 262 -13.91 -13.29 2.99
C ALA A 262 -14.06 -14.71 3.60
N LEU A 263 -13.09 -15.14 4.41
CA LEU A 263 -13.15 -16.42 5.13
C LEU A 263 -14.28 -16.45 6.16
N HIS A 264 -14.55 -15.33 6.86
CA HIS A 264 -15.67 -15.22 7.78
C HIS A 264 -17.03 -15.35 7.04
N ARG A 265 -17.18 -14.68 5.90
CA ARG A 265 -18.38 -14.80 5.06
C ARG A 265 -18.60 -16.23 4.57
N LEU A 266 -17.53 -16.88 4.08
CA LEU A 266 -17.59 -18.29 3.65
C LEU A 266 -17.97 -19.23 4.80
N LYS A 267 -17.49 -18.97 6.03
CA LYS A 267 -17.89 -19.73 7.21
C LYS A 267 -19.38 -19.55 7.53
N ASN A 268 -19.88 -18.33 7.55
CA ASN A 268 -21.29 -18.03 7.82
C ASN A 268 -22.23 -18.65 6.77
N ALA A 269 -21.76 -18.75 5.53
CA ALA A 269 -22.48 -19.43 4.45
C ALA A 269 -22.38 -20.97 4.51
N GLY A 270 -21.64 -21.56 5.48
CA GLY A 270 -21.41 -23.01 5.57
C GLY A 270 -20.48 -23.58 4.50
N ASN A 271 -19.77 -22.73 3.76
CA ASN A 271 -18.91 -23.10 2.64
C ASN A 271 -17.44 -23.29 3.03
N LEU A 272 -17.06 -23.00 4.28
CA LEU A 272 -15.69 -23.18 4.77
C LEU A 272 -15.59 -24.50 5.57
N PRO A 273 -14.64 -25.40 5.23
CA PRO A 273 -14.42 -26.61 6.02
C PRO A 273 -13.92 -26.25 7.43
N SER A 274 -14.14 -27.15 8.40
CA SER A 274 -13.64 -26.98 9.76
C SER A 274 -12.11 -27.12 9.81
N ILE A 275 -11.41 -25.99 9.65
CA ILE A 275 -9.93 -25.90 9.64
C ILE A 275 -9.48 -24.70 10.48
N GLU A 276 -8.29 -24.80 11.05
CA GLU A 276 -7.69 -23.70 11.80
C GLU A 276 -7.08 -22.66 10.83
N ILE A 277 -7.27 -21.39 11.16
CA ILE A 277 -6.79 -20.24 10.39
C ILE A 277 -5.91 -19.39 11.29
N PHE A 278 -4.69 -19.12 10.84
CA PHE A 278 -3.71 -18.37 11.62
C PHE A 278 -3.32 -17.08 10.86
N VAL A 279 -3.52 -15.93 11.51
CA VAL A 279 -2.93 -14.66 11.08
C VAL A 279 -1.62 -14.48 11.81
N ASP A 280 -0.51 -14.78 11.12
CA ASP A 280 0.83 -14.72 11.71
C ASP A 280 1.62 -13.53 11.20
N SER A 281 1.19 -12.34 11.65
CA SER A 281 1.83 -11.05 11.37
C SER A 281 1.47 -10.05 12.46
N PRO A 282 2.42 -9.64 13.33
CA PRO A 282 2.14 -8.65 14.37
C PRO A 282 1.58 -7.34 13.85
N LEU A 283 2.12 -6.84 12.73
CA LEU A 283 1.61 -5.62 12.10
C LEU A 283 0.17 -5.79 11.60
N ALA A 284 -0.16 -6.94 10.96
CA ALA A 284 -1.52 -7.20 10.50
C ALA A 284 -2.52 -7.29 11.67
N ILE A 285 -2.11 -7.85 12.80
CA ILE A 285 -2.93 -7.91 14.02
C ILE A 285 -3.21 -6.50 14.54
N SER A 286 -2.19 -5.63 14.58
CA SER A 286 -2.35 -4.24 15.01
C SER A 286 -3.22 -3.46 14.04
N ALA A 287 -3.01 -3.63 12.72
CA ALA A 287 -3.84 -3.02 11.69
C ALA A 287 -5.30 -3.46 11.79
N THR A 288 -5.58 -4.74 12.05
CA THR A 288 -6.94 -5.24 12.28
C THR A 288 -7.61 -4.55 13.47
N GLY A 289 -6.84 -4.24 14.52
CA GLY A 289 -7.33 -3.41 15.64
C GLY A 289 -7.76 -2.01 15.19
N ILE A 290 -6.99 -1.38 14.30
CA ILE A 290 -7.34 -0.07 13.74
C ILE A 290 -8.58 -0.15 12.83
N PHE A 291 -8.71 -1.19 12.02
CA PHE A 291 -9.93 -1.41 11.23
C PHE A 291 -11.17 -1.46 12.13
N ARG A 292 -11.11 -2.15 13.28
CA ARG A 292 -12.22 -2.19 14.26
C ARG A 292 -12.54 -0.83 14.85
N LEU A 293 -11.56 0.07 14.98
CA LEU A 293 -11.76 1.41 15.54
C LEU A 293 -12.40 2.38 14.53
N HIS A 294 -12.29 2.11 13.23
CA HIS A 294 -12.76 2.98 12.15
C HIS A 294 -13.91 2.35 11.35
N ALA A 295 -14.91 1.81 12.07
CA ALA A 295 -16.08 1.18 11.45
C ALA A 295 -16.93 2.18 10.63
N GLU A 296 -16.83 3.49 10.93
CA GLU A 296 -17.47 4.57 10.16
C GLU A 296 -16.95 4.68 8.72
N SER A 297 -15.76 4.14 8.46
CA SER A 297 -15.15 4.11 7.12
C SER A 297 -15.55 2.88 6.29
N PHE A 298 -16.43 2.02 6.80
CA PHE A 298 -16.85 0.82 6.09
C PHE A 298 -18.03 1.10 5.15
N ASN A 299 -18.12 0.33 4.07
CA ASN A 299 -19.26 0.39 3.16
C ASN A 299 -20.54 -0.16 3.83
N GLU A 300 -21.71 0.07 3.19
CA GLU A 300 -23.00 -0.34 3.72
C GLU A 300 -23.11 -1.86 3.94
N GLU A 301 -22.54 -2.68 3.04
CA GLU A 301 -22.54 -4.14 3.15
C GLU A 301 -21.81 -4.60 4.42
N MET A 302 -20.64 -4.01 4.69
CA MET A 302 -19.85 -4.33 5.88
C MET A 302 -20.51 -3.82 7.16
N GLN A 303 -21.14 -2.64 7.13
CA GLN A 303 -21.91 -2.10 8.26
C GLN A 303 -23.10 -3.02 8.60
N GLN A 304 -23.84 -3.49 7.59
CA GLN A 304 -24.93 -4.47 7.78
C GLN A 304 -24.39 -5.80 8.34
N PHE A 305 -23.23 -6.26 7.87
CA PHE A 305 -22.62 -7.48 8.39
C PHE A 305 -22.29 -7.38 9.89
N ILE A 306 -21.78 -6.23 10.35
CA ILE A 306 -21.42 -5.98 11.74
C ILE A 306 -22.64 -6.04 12.67
N HIS A 307 -23.83 -5.66 12.23
CA HIS A 307 -25.04 -5.77 13.04
C HIS A 307 -25.35 -7.23 13.44
N ALA A 308 -25.09 -8.18 12.56
CA ALA A 308 -25.29 -9.61 12.83
C ALA A 308 -24.03 -10.29 13.40
N ASN A 309 -22.85 -9.75 13.13
CA ASN A 309 -21.55 -10.29 13.49
C ASN A 309 -20.67 -9.16 14.05
N PRO A 310 -20.71 -8.87 15.37
CA PRO A 310 -20.05 -7.70 15.95
C PRO A 310 -18.57 -7.59 15.71
N ASP A 311 -17.87 -8.71 15.47
CA ASP A 311 -16.46 -8.70 15.06
C ASP A 311 -16.29 -9.35 13.68
N PRO A 312 -16.24 -8.56 12.60
CA PRO A 312 -16.08 -9.07 11.24
C PRO A 312 -14.73 -9.75 11.02
N PHE A 313 -13.75 -9.46 11.85
CA PHE A 313 -12.41 -10.02 11.83
C PHE A 313 -12.14 -11.03 12.93
N GLY A 314 -13.21 -11.53 13.59
CA GLY A 314 -13.14 -12.53 14.65
C GLY A 314 -14.23 -13.60 14.49
N PHE A 315 -13.83 -14.87 14.45
CA PHE A 315 -14.74 -16.02 14.41
C PHE A 315 -14.01 -17.26 14.95
N ASP A 316 -14.78 -18.30 15.28
CA ASP A 316 -14.18 -19.56 15.76
C ASP A 316 -13.20 -20.11 14.72
N ASN A 317 -12.12 -20.74 15.18
CA ASN A 317 -11.01 -21.27 14.40
C ASN A 317 -10.11 -20.21 13.73
N LEU A 318 -10.27 -18.92 14.04
CA LEU A 318 -9.35 -17.86 13.62
C LEU A 318 -8.45 -17.46 14.82
N HIS A 319 -7.15 -17.56 14.62
CA HIS A 319 -6.14 -17.31 15.65
C HIS A 319 -5.16 -16.21 15.20
N TYR A 320 -4.99 -15.20 16.04
CA TYR A 320 -4.02 -14.14 15.85
C TYR A 320 -2.71 -14.44 16.60
N VAL A 321 -1.65 -14.78 15.87
CA VAL A 321 -0.37 -15.24 16.40
C VAL A 321 0.56 -14.06 16.69
N ARG A 322 0.67 -13.69 17.96
CA ARG A 322 1.46 -12.51 18.38
C ARG A 322 2.94 -12.83 18.61
N THR A 323 3.22 -13.92 19.33
CA THR A 323 4.59 -14.23 19.78
C THR A 323 5.40 -14.98 18.72
N ILE A 324 6.72 -14.87 18.83
CA ILE A 324 7.66 -15.62 17.96
C ILE A 324 7.56 -17.12 18.26
N ASP A 325 7.36 -17.50 19.51
CA ASP A 325 7.31 -18.92 19.91
C ASP A 325 6.03 -19.59 19.37
N ASP A 326 4.89 -18.91 19.41
CA ASP A 326 3.66 -19.43 18.79
C ASP A 326 3.81 -19.53 17.26
N SER A 327 4.43 -18.55 16.61
CA SER A 327 4.76 -18.61 15.18
C SER A 327 5.64 -19.84 14.85
N LYS A 328 6.65 -20.13 15.67
CA LYS A 328 7.50 -21.31 15.49
C LYS A 328 6.73 -22.63 15.66
N ARG A 329 5.73 -22.67 16.56
CA ARG A 329 4.88 -23.87 16.75
C ARG A 329 4.11 -24.22 15.49
N LEU A 330 3.73 -23.24 14.64
CA LEU A 330 3.07 -23.51 13.37
C LEU A 330 3.91 -24.32 12.39
N ASN A 331 5.24 -24.30 12.51
CA ASN A 331 6.12 -25.15 11.70
C ASN A 331 5.87 -26.64 11.96
N ASN A 332 5.56 -26.99 13.21
CA ASN A 332 5.28 -28.36 13.66
C ASN A 332 3.77 -28.69 13.66
N TYR A 333 2.91 -27.77 13.23
CA TYR A 333 1.48 -28.02 13.12
C TYR A 333 1.21 -28.93 11.89
N ASN A 334 0.77 -30.17 12.12
CA ASN A 334 0.68 -31.19 11.07
C ASN A 334 -0.73 -31.37 10.51
N GLN A 335 -1.72 -30.66 11.03
CA GLN A 335 -3.08 -30.69 10.49
C GLN A 335 -3.23 -29.69 9.34
N PRO A 336 -4.22 -29.90 8.43
CA PRO A 336 -4.58 -28.91 7.44
C PRO A 336 -4.91 -27.56 8.10
N CYS A 337 -4.37 -26.48 7.57
CA CYS A 337 -4.64 -25.14 8.10
C CYS A 337 -4.37 -24.05 7.05
N ILE A 338 -4.88 -22.85 7.31
CA ILE A 338 -4.55 -21.64 6.57
C ILE A 338 -3.60 -20.80 7.39
N ILE A 339 -2.52 -20.31 6.78
CA ILE A 339 -1.57 -19.36 7.39
C ILE A 339 -1.54 -18.10 6.54
N ILE A 340 -2.05 -17.00 7.07
CA ILE A 340 -2.01 -15.67 6.45
C ILE A 340 -0.85 -14.90 7.10
N SER A 341 0.15 -14.49 6.31
CA SER A 341 1.36 -13.90 6.88
C SER A 341 1.98 -12.82 5.96
N ALA A 342 2.47 -11.74 6.54
CA ALA A 342 3.15 -10.67 5.81
C ALA A 342 4.65 -11.04 5.58
N SER A 343 5.24 -10.58 4.46
CA SER A 343 4.76 -9.62 3.48
C SER A 343 4.13 -10.28 2.25
N GLY A 344 3.29 -9.53 1.52
CA GLY A 344 2.64 -10.02 0.30
C GLY A 344 3.61 -10.37 -0.83
N MET A 345 4.72 -9.63 -0.98
CA MET A 345 5.78 -9.91 -1.97
C MET A 345 6.80 -10.96 -1.50
N MET A 346 6.62 -11.53 -0.30
CA MET A 346 7.46 -12.59 0.29
C MET A 346 8.92 -12.18 0.57
N GLU A 347 9.24 -10.88 0.62
CA GLU A 347 10.61 -10.36 0.80
C GLU A 347 10.99 -10.19 2.28
N ALA A 348 10.02 -9.99 3.16
CA ALA A 348 10.23 -9.73 4.58
C ALA A 348 9.20 -10.45 5.44
N GLY A 349 9.35 -10.40 6.75
CA GLY A 349 8.38 -10.89 7.71
C GLY A 349 8.39 -12.40 7.92
N ARG A 350 7.40 -12.86 8.70
CA ARG A 350 7.27 -14.26 9.11
C ARG A 350 6.93 -15.21 7.96
N VAL A 351 6.32 -14.71 6.89
CA VAL A 351 6.01 -15.50 5.69
C VAL A 351 7.24 -16.20 5.12
N LYS A 352 8.42 -15.57 5.18
CA LYS A 352 9.67 -16.20 4.70
C LYS A 352 10.03 -17.48 5.48
N HIS A 353 9.75 -17.49 6.79
CA HIS A 353 9.95 -18.68 7.62
C HIS A 353 8.95 -19.79 7.25
N HIS A 354 7.68 -19.42 7.05
CA HIS A 354 6.67 -20.39 6.60
C HIS A 354 7.01 -20.97 5.24
N LEU A 355 7.48 -20.15 4.30
CA LEU A 355 7.94 -20.61 2.99
C LEU A 355 9.15 -21.55 3.14
N ALA A 356 10.19 -21.16 3.86
CA ALA A 356 11.38 -21.99 4.06
C ALA A 356 11.06 -23.39 4.64
N ASN A 357 10.05 -23.47 5.53
CA ASN A 357 9.66 -24.73 6.18
C ASN A 357 8.66 -25.59 5.37
N ASN A 358 8.04 -25.03 4.32
CA ASN A 358 6.92 -25.73 3.66
C ASN A 358 7.01 -25.76 2.13
N ILE A 359 7.91 -25.00 1.48
CA ILE A 359 7.93 -24.82 0.02
C ILE A 359 8.32 -26.09 -0.74
N ASP A 360 9.06 -26.99 -0.12
CA ASP A 360 9.45 -28.29 -0.70
C ASP A 360 8.43 -29.43 -0.44
N ASN A 361 7.35 -29.13 0.31
CA ASN A 361 6.30 -30.09 0.59
C ASN A 361 5.20 -30.04 -0.49
N PRO A 362 4.97 -31.12 -1.27
CA PRO A 362 3.97 -31.12 -2.34
C PRO A 362 2.52 -31.02 -1.86
N ARG A 363 2.24 -31.22 -0.57
CA ARG A 363 0.89 -30.99 0.01
C ARG A 363 0.64 -29.54 0.37
N THR A 364 1.68 -28.69 0.43
CA THR A 364 1.52 -27.27 0.67
C THR A 364 1.00 -26.56 -0.58
N THR A 365 0.10 -25.62 -0.38
CA THR A 365 -0.33 -24.68 -1.43
C THR A 365 0.10 -23.26 -1.02
N ILE A 366 0.70 -22.53 -1.95
CA ILE A 366 1.04 -21.10 -1.79
C ILE A 366 0.06 -20.34 -2.67
N LEU A 367 -0.74 -19.45 -2.07
CA LEU A 367 -1.73 -18.63 -2.75
C LEU A 367 -1.28 -17.17 -2.79
N SER A 368 -0.92 -16.67 -3.97
CA SER A 368 -0.68 -15.24 -4.19
C SER A 368 -2.01 -14.52 -4.36
N VAL A 369 -2.22 -13.44 -3.61
CA VAL A 369 -3.46 -12.64 -3.61
C VAL A 369 -3.20 -11.17 -3.97
N GLY A 370 -2.15 -10.91 -4.73
CA GLY A 370 -1.77 -9.57 -5.13
C GLY A 370 -0.55 -9.57 -6.05
N TYR A 371 -0.15 -8.38 -6.45
CA TYR A 371 1.00 -8.17 -7.31
C TYR A 371 2.32 -8.47 -6.58
N CYS A 372 3.24 -9.10 -7.28
CA CYS A 372 4.63 -9.28 -6.87
C CYS A 372 5.55 -8.64 -7.91
N SER A 373 6.34 -7.65 -7.51
CA SER A 373 7.33 -7.02 -8.39
C SER A 373 8.31 -8.05 -8.95
N PRO A 374 8.72 -7.97 -10.23
CA PRO A 374 9.45 -9.02 -10.96
C PRO A 374 10.74 -9.53 -10.30
N THR A 375 11.41 -8.71 -9.50
CA THR A 375 12.67 -9.04 -8.82
C THR A 375 12.48 -9.80 -7.50
N THR A 376 11.26 -9.84 -6.95
CA THR A 376 10.95 -10.36 -5.62
C THR A 376 10.93 -11.89 -5.55
N LEU A 377 11.08 -12.44 -4.33
CA LEU A 377 10.93 -13.87 -4.07
C LEU A 377 9.54 -14.36 -4.49
N GLY A 378 8.50 -13.58 -4.20
CA GLY A 378 7.12 -13.89 -4.60
C GLY A 378 6.99 -14.08 -6.11
N ALA A 379 7.54 -13.16 -6.91
CA ALA A 379 7.51 -13.26 -8.37
C ALA A 379 8.27 -14.48 -8.88
N LYS A 380 9.44 -14.81 -8.31
CA LYS A 380 10.22 -16.03 -8.66
C LYS A 380 9.43 -17.30 -8.39
N ILE A 381 8.80 -17.40 -7.21
CA ILE A 381 7.96 -18.55 -6.85
C ILE A 381 6.79 -18.65 -7.82
N MET A 382 6.02 -17.55 -8.01
CA MET A 382 4.80 -17.58 -8.83
C MET A 382 5.07 -17.78 -10.33
N ARG A 383 6.25 -17.42 -10.82
CA ARG A 383 6.71 -17.75 -12.19
C ARG A 383 7.01 -19.23 -12.36
N GLY A 384 7.15 -19.99 -11.26
CA GLY A 384 7.43 -21.42 -11.28
C GLY A 384 8.92 -21.78 -11.32
N ASP A 385 9.79 -20.92 -10.79
CA ASP A 385 11.21 -21.23 -10.63
C ASP A 385 11.36 -22.49 -9.78
N LYS A 386 12.08 -23.50 -10.29
CA LYS A 386 12.22 -24.81 -9.62
C LYS A 386 12.99 -24.75 -8.31
N THR A 387 13.80 -23.71 -8.13
CA THR A 387 14.62 -23.49 -6.93
C THR A 387 14.65 -22.00 -6.61
N VAL A 388 14.45 -21.66 -5.35
CA VAL A 388 14.51 -20.28 -4.85
C VAL A 388 15.42 -20.18 -3.63
N SER A 389 16.05 -19.03 -3.44
CA SER A 389 16.88 -18.76 -2.27
C SER A 389 16.07 -18.02 -1.18
N ILE A 390 15.99 -18.62 0.01
CA ILE A 390 15.35 -18.01 1.19
C ILE A 390 16.39 -17.99 2.31
N PHE A 391 16.68 -16.83 2.89
CA PHE A 391 17.74 -16.63 3.90
C PHE A 391 19.13 -17.14 3.46
N GLY A 392 19.43 -17.09 2.15
CA GLY A 392 20.71 -17.57 1.59
C GLY A 392 20.79 -19.09 1.40
N VAL A 393 19.72 -19.84 1.69
CA VAL A 393 19.62 -21.29 1.46
C VAL A 393 18.72 -21.55 0.25
N ASN A 394 19.13 -22.48 -0.61
CA ASN A 394 18.36 -22.87 -1.78
C ASN A 394 17.33 -23.96 -1.44
N TYR A 395 16.08 -23.71 -1.79
CA TYR A 395 14.95 -24.63 -1.58
C TYR A 395 14.35 -25.04 -2.92
N LYS A 396 14.00 -26.32 -3.08
CA LYS A 396 13.22 -26.80 -4.24
C LYS A 396 11.75 -26.37 -4.06
N VAL A 397 11.15 -25.81 -5.10
CA VAL A 397 9.73 -25.48 -5.11
C VAL A 397 8.94 -26.72 -5.54
N ARG A 398 8.27 -27.34 -4.59
CA ARG A 398 7.38 -28.51 -4.81
C ARG A 398 5.95 -28.21 -4.39
N ALA A 399 5.72 -27.13 -3.67
CA ALA A 399 4.41 -26.67 -3.27
C ALA A 399 3.54 -26.35 -4.49
N ASN A 400 2.23 -26.54 -4.36
CA ASN A 400 1.26 -26.11 -5.37
C ASN A 400 1.17 -24.59 -5.38
N LEU A 401 1.18 -23.99 -6.56
CA LEU A 401 1.10 -22.54 -6.73
C LEU A 401 -0.28 -22.15 -7.25
N ARG A 402 -0.92 -21.16 -6.62
CA ARG A 402 -2.21 -20.60 -7.00
C ARG A 402 -2.15 -19.08 -6.92
N SER A 403 -2.94 -18.42 -7.75
CA SER A 403 -3.07 -16.97 -7.77
C SER A 403 -4.52 -16.56 -7.92
N ILE A 404 -4.93 -15.52 -7.18
CA ILE A 404 -6.21 -14.84 -7.33
C ILE A 404 -5.90 -13.36 -7.51
N GLN A 405 -6.09 -12.86 -8.74
CA GLN A 405 -5.75 -11.46 -9.10
C GLN A 405 -6.86 -10.48 -8.70
N SER A 406 -8.07 -10.97 -8.47
CA SER A 406 -9.25 -10.17 -8.11
C SER A 406 -9.10 -9.39 -6.80
N TYR A 407 -8.14 -9.74 -5.96
CA TYR A 407 -7.82 -9.03 -4.72
C TYR A 407 -6.84 -7.84 -4.92
N SER A 408 -6.64 -7.31 -6.12
CA SER A 408 -5.81 -6.10 -6.30
C SER A 408 -6.34 -4.93 -5.46
N GLY A 409 -5.42 -4.15 -4.86
CA GLY A 409 -5.76 -2.93 -4.10
C GLY A 409 -6.08 -1.74 -4.99
N HIS A 410 -5.41 -1.65 -6.15
CA HIS A 410 -5.52 -0.52 -7.08
C HIS A 410 -6.60 -0.77 -8.13
N ALA A 411 -7.21 0.31 -8.57
CA ALA A 411 -8.09 0.35 -9.72
C ALA A 411 -7.36 -0.10 -10.99
N ASP A 412 -8.08 -0.75 -11.89
CA ASP A 412 -7.63 -0.98 -13.26
C ASP A 412 -7.89 0.26 -14.15
N TYR A 413 -7.46 0.19 -15.43
CA TYR A 413 -7.60 1.34 -16.32
C TYR A 413 -9.06 1.75 -16.55
N ASN A 414 -10.02 0.81 -16.57
CA ASN A 414 -11.45 1.14 -16.73
C ASN A 414 -11.98 1.83 -15.48
N GLU A 415 -11.58 1.35 -14.31
CA GLU A 415 -11.96 1.92 -13.02
C GLU A 415 -11.33 3.31 -12.83
N LEU A 416 -10.07 3.52 -13.26
CA LEU A 416 -9.40 4.84 -13.27
C LEU A 416 -10.09 5.80 -14.24
N LEU A 417 -10.45 5.36 -15.46
CA LEU A 417 -11.23 6.18 -16.41
C LEU A 417 -12.61 6.52 -15.85
N ARG A 418 -13.29 5.58 -15.18
CA ARG A 418 -14.56 5.84 -14.48
C ARG A 418 -14.38 6.90 -13.41
N TYR A 419 -13.31 6.82 -12.62
CA TYR A 419 -13.00 7.76 -11.54
C TYR A 419 -12.77 9.18 -12.06
N LEU A 420 -11.97 9.33 -13.11
CA LEU A 420 -11.72 10.60 -13.78
C LEU A 420 -12.87 11.03 -14.70
N GLY A 421 -13.79 10.15 -15.05
CA GLY A 421 -14.94 10.45 -15.90
C GLY A 421 -15.95 11.45 -15.28
N THR A 422 -15.78 11.79 -13.99
CA THR A 422 -16.50 12.88 -13.32
C THR A 422 -15.98 14.27 -13.69
N GLN A 423 -14.79 14.34 -14.32
CA GLN A 423 -14.16 15.58 -14.76
C GLN A 423 -14.59 15.92 -16.19
N ASN A 424 -14.88 17.18 -16.44
CA ASN A 424 -15.01 17.65 -17.82
C ASN A 424 -13.59 17.87 -18.41
N PRO A 425 -13.14 17.07 -19.40
CA PRO A 425 -11.78 17.13 -19.91
C PRO A 425 -11.41 18.51 -20.52
N GLU A 426 -12.39 19.27 -21.02
CA GLU A 426 -12.16 20.59 -21.61
C GLU A 426 -11.73 21.64 -20.56
N ASN A 427 -12.13 21.44 -19.30
CA ASN A 427 -11.78 22.31 -18.19
C ASN A 427 -10.47 21.92 -17.51
N VAL A 428 -9.88 20.77 -17.87
CA VAL A 428 -8.61 20.29 -17.31
C VAL A 428 -7.46 20.81 -18.17
N LYS A 429 -6.57 21.56 -17.53
CA LYS A 429 -5.39 22.14 -18.20
C LYS A 429 -4.29 21.11 -18.45
N ASN A 430 -3.97 20.28 -17.43
CA ASN A 430 -2.98 19.21 -17.54
C ASN A 430 -3.38 18.00 -16.72
N VAL A 431 -3.06 16.81 -17.22
CA VAL A 431 -3.11 15.53 -16.47
C VAL A 431 -1.71 14.96 -16.38
N PHE A 432 -1.19 14.77 -15.17
CA PHE A 432 0.10 14.15 -14.90
C PHE A 432 -0.11 12.67 -14.55
N VAL A 433 0.44 11.77 -15.36
CA VAL A 433 0.34 10.31 -15.16
C VAL A 433 1.58 9.81 -14.42
N ILE A 434 1.37 9.31 -13.21
CA ILE A 434 2.43 8.91 -12.27
C ILE A 434 2.17 7.50 -11.72
N HIS A 435 3.03 7.02 -10.84
CA HIS A 435 2.84 5.80 -10.03
C HIS A 435 2.40 4.58 -10.86
N GLY A 436 3.29 4.07 -11.69
CA GLY A 436 3.08 2.91 -12.55
C GLY A 436 4.34 2.54 -13.31
N GLU A 437 4.43 1.32 -13.80
CA GLU A 437 5.49 0.95 -14.72
C GLU A 437 5.39 1.74 -16.03
N LYS A 438 6.50 1.87 -16.75
CA LYS A 438 6.56 2.68 -17.97
C LYS A 438 5.44 2.35 -18.96
N ASP A 439 5.21 1.05 -19.19
CA ASP A 439 4.20 0.59 -20.15
C ASP A 439 2.77 0.90 -19.67
N ALA A 440 2.51 0.78 -18.36
CA ALA A 440 1.23 1.11 -17.76
C ALA A 440 0.93 2.62 -17.87
N ARG A 441 1.91 3.49 -17.56
CA ARG A 441 1.76 4.94 -17.71
C ARG A 441 1.52 5.35 -19.14
N THR A 442 2.28 4.76 -20.10
CA THR A 442 2.13 5.09 -21.53
C THR A 442 0.74 4.69 -22.03
N ALA A 443 0.31 3.46 -21.75
CA ALA A 443 -1.01 3.00 -22.16
C ALA A 443 -2.14 3.83 -21.55
N PHE A 444 -2.02 4.18 -20.25
CA PHE A 444 -3.04 4.99 -19.58
C PHE A 444 -3.08 6.44 -20.11
N ALA A 445 -1.93 7.02 -20.41
CA ALA A 445 -1.87 8.35 -21.03
C ALA A 445 -2.57 8.38 -22.40
N GLU A 446 -2.41 7.34 -23.23
CA GLU A 446 -3.12 7.20 -24.50
C GLU A 446 -4.64 7.10 -24.32
N GLN A 447 -5.09 6.36 -23.29
CA GLN A 447 -6.52 6.22 -22.98
C GLN A 447 -7.13 7.52 -22.47
N LEU A 448 -6.41 8.28 -21.65
CA LEU A 448 -6.83 9.62 -21.19
C LEU A 448 -6.96 10.59 -22.36
N ALA A 449 -5.98 10.59 -23.29
CA ALA A 449 -6.06 11.39 -24.51
C ALA A 449 -7.29 10.98 -25.36
N GLY A 450 -7.57 9.69 -25.48
CA GLY A 450 -8.78 9.16 -26.13
C GLY A 450 -10.09 9.55 -25.43
N ALA A 451 -10.06 9.75 -24.11
CA ALA A 451 -11.18 10.25 -23.31
C ALA A 451 -11.37 11.78 -23.37
N GLY A 452 -10.53 12.49 -24.15
CA GLY A 452 -10.69 13.92 -24.43
C GLY A 452 -9.78 14.85 -23.60
N PHE A 453 -8.93 14.32 -22.72
CA PHE A 453 -7.95 15.14 -21.99
C PHE A 453 -6.83 15.59 -22.95
N LYS A 454 -6.65 16.93 -23.08
CA LYS A 454 -5.80 17.50 -24.15
C LYS A 454 -4.30 17.45 -23.83
N ASN A 455 -3.92 17.67 -22.58
CA ASN A 455 -2.53 17.79 -22.14
C ASN A 455 -2.20 16.71 -21.13
N VAL A 456 -1.98 15.48 -21.61
CA VAL A 456 -1.58 14.35 -20.78
C VAL A 456 -0.05 14.23 -20.78
N VAL A 457 0.56 14.31 -19.60
CA VAL A 457 2.01 14.37 -19.41
C VAL A 457 2.46 13.20 -18.54
N ILE A 458 3.53 12.51 -18.94
CA ILE A 458 4.23 11.52 -18.11
C ILE A 458 5.50 12.20 -17.58
N PRO A 459 5.52 12.66 -16.31
CA PRO A 459 6.65 13.40 -15.77
C PRO A 459 7.93 12.57 -15.72
N LYS A 460 9.07 13.20 -16.00
CA LYS A 460 10.39 12.62 -15.73
C LYS A 460 10.78 12.84 -14.27
N PHE A 461 11.77 12.10 -13.84
CA PHE A 461 12.35 12.26 -12.50
C PHE A 461 12.93 13.67 -12.31
N LYS A 462 12.53 14.35 -11.24
CA LYS A 462 12.89 15.74 -10.89
C LYS A 462 12.44 16.80 -11.91
N GLU A 463 11.50 16.48 -12.80
CA GLU A 463 10.94 17.45 -13.75
C GLU A 463 10.05 18.46 -13.02
N GLU A 464 10.09 19.71 -13.48
CA GLU A 464 9.37 20.84 -12.91
C GLU A 464 8.36 21.40 -13.91
N PHE A 465 7.18 21.80 -13.42
CA PHE A 465 6.09 22.38 -14.21
C PHE A 465 5.60 23.66 -13.52
N ASP A 466 5.36 24.71 -14.30
CA ASP A 466 4.73 25.95 -13.85
C ASP A 466 3.24 25.92 -14.20
N PHE A 467 2.39 26.41 -13.26
CA PHE A 467 0.93 26.50 -13.41
C PHE A 467 0.46 27.93 -13.60
#